data_ef16d793f592d54b7718114dfb549b31
#
_entry.id   ef16d793f592d54b7718114dfb549b31
#
_cell.length_a   1.000
_cell.length_b   1.000
_cell.length_c   1.000
_cell.angle_alpha   90.00
_cell.angle_beta   90.00
_cell.angle_gamma   90.00
#
_symmetry.space_group_name_H-M   'P 1'
#
loop_
_entity.id
_entity.type
_entity.pdbx_description
1 polymer ?
#
loop_
_entity_poly.entity_id
_entity_poly.type
_entity_poly.pdbx_seq_one_letter_code
_entity_poly.pdbx_strand_id
1 'polypeptide(L)'
;HRIGALICFEQEANLDEFVVGQGTVVDAAVQRELIVSIFVPDGLNKLHDGAVVIRNLRIAKAGVFFPMPDTKVLDKSLGSRHRAALGISEETDAVIVVVSEERGTIGFCFNGNIISNLDGASLKQALVGLFGQNARANAKKKAPARPGARTSLPPSGGRASLPPPSSTPAPS
;
A
#
# COMPACT_ATOMS: atom_id res chain seq x y z
N HIS A 1 -28.50 7.92 -11.21
CA HIS A 1 -28.42 7.29 -9.90
C HIS A 1 -27.07 7.62 -9.28
N ARG A 2 -27.08 8.13 -8.06
CA ARG A 2 -25.86 8.34 -7.28
C ARG A 2 -25.57 7.04 -6.53
N ILE A 3 -24.39 6.50 -6.72
CA ILE A 3 -23.95 5.25 -6.09
C ILE A 3 -22.91 5.61 -5.03
N GLY A 4 -23.15 5.20 -3.79
CA GLY A 4 -22.19 5.32 -2.72
C GLY A 4 -21.10 4.25 -2.86
N ALA A 5 -19.85 4.60 -2.57
CA ALA A 5 -18.75 3.64 -2.62
C ALA A 5 -17.76 3.91 -1.49
N LEU A 6 -17.12 2.84 -1.02
CA LEU A 6 -16.01 2.87 -0.08
C LEU A 6 -14.92 1.94 -0.59
N ILE A 7 -13.78 2.49 -0.97
CA ILE A 7 -12.67 1.75 -1.57
C ILE A 7 -11.43 1.98 -0.71
N CYS A 8 -10.89 0.91 -0.13
CA CYS A 8 -9.71 0.94 0.73
C CYS A 8 -8.52 0.33 -0.02
N PHE A 9 -7.50 1.12 -0.20
CA PHE A 9 -6.21 0.67 -0.76
C PHE A 9 -5.30 0.30 0.40
N GLU A 10 -5.10 -0.99 0.60
CA GLU A 10 -4.21 -1.52 1.62
C GLU A 10 -2.75 -1.17 1.29
N GLN A 11 -2.00 -0.75 2.30
CA GLN A 11 -0.58 -0.42 2.19
C GLN A 11 0.26 -1.43 2.99
N GLU A 12 0.93 -1.01 4.07
CA GLU A 12 1.73 -1.90 4.93
C GLU A 12 0.87 -2.60 5.99
N ALA A 13 -0.13 -1.88 6.55
CA ALA A 13 -1.04 -2.44 7.55
C ALA A 13 -2.03 -3.42 6.91
N ASN A 14 -2.17 -4.60 7.49
CA ASN A 14 -3.12 -5.61 7.04
C ASN A 14 -4.54 -5.23 7.46
N LEU A 15 -5.38 -4.85 6.49
CA LEU A 15 -6.76 -4.44 6.77
C LEU A 15 -7.65 -5.58 7.30
N ASP A 16 -7.27 -6.84 7.10
CA ASP A 16 -8.05 -7.99 7.60
C ASP A 16 -8.12 -8.02 9.14
N GLU A 17 -7.19 -7.38 9.83
CA GLU A 17 -7.18 -7.29 11.30
C GLU A 17 -8.23 -6.32 11.86
N PHE A 18 -8.72 -5.42 11.01
CA PHE A 18 -9.70 -4.38 11.37
C PHE A 18 -11.11 -4.67 10.87
N VAL A 19 -11.33 -5.79 10.19
CA VAL A 19 -12.62 -6.12 9.57
C VAL A 19 -13.60 -6.68 10.60
N VAL A 20 -14.82 -6.17 10.59
CA VAL A 20 -15.96 -6.78 11.29
C VAL A 20 -16.59 -7.82 10.37
N GLY A 21 -16.43 -9.09 10.69
CA GLY A 21 -16.81 -10.20 9.80
C GLY A 21 -15.72 -10.52 8.78
N GLN A 22 -16.05 -11.27 7.73
CA GLN A 22 -15.03 -11.76 6.79
C GLN A 22 -15.00 -11.04 5.44
N GLY A 23 -16.12 -10.42 5.05
CA GLY A 23 -16.30 -9.96 3.67
C GLY A 23 -16.30 -11.12 2.66
N THR A 24 -16.44 -10.80 1.40
CA THR A 24 -16.41 -11.79 0.30
C THR A 24 -15.08 -11.66 -0.45
N VAL A 25 -14.36 -12.77 -0.59
CA VAL A 25 -13.13 -12.84 -1.39
C VAL A 25 -13.53 -12.74 -2.87
N VAL A 26 -12.89 -11.79 -3.59
CA VAL A 26 -13.14 -11.56 -5.02
C VAL A 26 -11.94 -11.98 -5.85
N ASP A 27 -10.74 -11.62 -5.40
CA ASP A 27 -9.46 -11.90 -6.05
C ASP A 27 -9.44 -11.61 -7.56
N ALA A 28 -9.85 -10.42 -7.94
CA ALA A 28 -9.96 -10.02 -9.34
C ALA A 28 -9.06 -8.82 -9.68
N ALA A 29 -8.76 -8.65 -10.96
CA ALA A 29 -8.09 -7.44 -11.45
C ALA A 29 -8.97 -6.20 -11.20
N VAL A 30 -8.33 -5.07 -10.91
CA VAL A 30 -9.03 -3.79 -10.76
C VAL A 30 -9.50 -3.34 -12.15
N GLN A 31 -10.79 -3.44 -12.39
CA GLN A 31 -11.45 -2.97 -13.61
C GLN A 31 -12.64 -2.08 -13.25
N ARG A 32 -12.83 -1.05 -14.04
CA ARG A 32 -13.90 -0.06 -13.84
C ARG A 32 -15.27 -0.73 -13.78
N GLU A 33 -15.55 -1.61 -14.71
CA GLU A 33 -16.84 -2.31 -14.85
C GLU A 33 -17.14 -3.16 -13.63
N LEU A 34 -16.13 -3.87 -13.11
CA LEU A 34 -16.27 -4.70 -11.92
C LEU A 34 -16.51 -3.85 -10.66
N ILE A 35 -15.74 -2.77 -10.47
CA ILE A 35 -15.94 -1.85 -9.33
C ILE A 35 -17.35 -1.26 -9.37
N VAL A 36 -17.80 -0.78 -10.54
CA VAL A 36 -19.14 -0.24 -10.68
C VAL A 36 -20.20 -1.30 -10.34
N SER A 37 -20.05 -2.52 -10.86
CA SER A 37 -21.00 -3.62 -10.60
C SER A 37 -21.06 -4.00 -9.12
N ILE A 38 -19.94 -3.98 -8.41
CA ILE A 38 -19.89 -4.28 -6.98
C ILE A 38 -20.76 -3.26 -6.19
N PHE A 39 -20.71 -1.98 -6.55
CA PHE A 39 -21.40 -0.93 -5.81
C PHE A 39 -22.83 -0.64 -6.30
N VAL A 40 -23.30 -1.27 -7.40
CA VAL A 40 -24.69 -1.12 -7.81
C VAL A 40 -25.61 -1.73 -6.75
N PRO A 41 -26.51 -0.95 -6.14
CA PRO A 41 -27.46 -1.50 -5.17
C PRO A 41 -28.49 -2.37 -5.89
N ASP A 42 -28.53 -3.61 -5.51
CA ASP A 42 -29.51 -4.59 -5.95
C ASP A 42 -29.85 -5.49 -4.77
N GLY A 43 -31.09 -5.92 -4.64
CA GLY A 43 -31.54 -6.78 -3.52
C GLY A 43 -30.78 -8.09 -3.37
N LEU A 44 -30.17 -8.59 -4.43
CA LEU A 44 -29.34 -9.78 -4.45
C LEU A 44 -27.84 -9.49 -4.30
N ASN A 45 -27.44 -8.28 -4.57
CA ASN A 45 -26.03 -7.85 -4.46
C ASN A 45 -25.69 -7.40 -3.03
N LYS A 46 -25.17 -8.28 -2.22
CA LYS A 46 -24.73 -7.94 -0.85
C LYS A 46 -23.37 -7.25 -0.78
N LEU A 47 -22.65 -7.15 -1.90
CA LEU A 47 -21.29 -6.56 -1.92
C LEU A 47 -21.29 -5.04 -1.84
N HIS A 48 -22.41 -4.40 -2.22
CA HIS A 48 -22.52 -2.93 -2.29
C HIS A 48 -22.58 -2.25 -0.92
N ASP A 49 -22.99 -2.97 0.13
CA ASP A 49 -23.16 -2.40 1.48
C ASP A 49 -21.87 -2.18 2.23
N GLY A 50 -20.77 -2.75 1.79
CA GLY A 50 -19.48 -2.67 2.46
C GLY A 50 -18.42 -1.95 1.62
N ALA A 51 -17.18 -2.08 2.10
CA ALA A 51 -16.00 -1.59 1.41
C ALA A 51 -15.46 -2.62 0.42
N VAL A 52 -14.79 -2.12 -0.60
CA VAL A 52 -13.88 -2.89 -1.46
C VAL A 52 -12.47 -2.70 -0.93
N VAL A 53 -11.75 -3.79 -0.69
CA VAL A 53 -10.34 -3.79 -0.31
C VAL A 53 -9.49 -4.12 -1.53
N ILE A 54 -8.60 -3.21 -1.88
CA ILE A 54 -7.61 -3.37 -2.95
C ILE A 54 -6.25 -3.66 -2.30
N ARG A 55 -5.70 -4.83 -2.61
CA ARG A 55 -4.41 -5.32 -2.13
C ARG A 55 -3.56 -5.71 -3.33
N ASN A 56 -2.32 -5.25 -3.40
CA ASN A 56 -1.39 -5.55 -4.49
C ASN A 56 -2.00 -5.29 -5.89
N LEU A 57 -2.71 -4.18 -6.05
CA LEU A 57 -3.41 -3.79 -7.30
C LEU A 57 -4.49 -4.77 -7.77
N ARG A 58 -5.04 -5.58 -6.86
CA ARG A 58 -6.17 -6.48 -7.10
C ARG A 58 -7.31 -6.17 -6.14
N ILE A 59 -8.53 -6.40 -6.55
CA ILE A 59 -9.69 -6.40 -5.66
C ILE A 59 -9.59 -7.68 -4.82
N ALA A 60 -9.12 -7.57 -3.59
CA ALA A 60 -8.97 -8.72 -2.70
C ALA A 60 -10.32 -9.17 -2.14
N LYS A 61 -11.10 -8.22 -1.61
CA LYS A 61 -12.39 -8.47 -0.97
C LYS A 61 -13.39 -7.37 -1.31
N ALA A 62 -14.68 -7.70 -1.20
CA ALA A 62 -15.80 -6.77 -1.28
C ALA A 62 -16.83 -7.07 -0.18
N GLY A 63 -17.72 -6.12 0.09
CA GLY A 63 -18.69 -6.24 1.18
C GLY A 63 -18.02 -6.30 2.56
N VAL A 64 -16.92 -5.59 2.73
CA VAL A 64 -16.15 -5.56 3.98
C VAL A 64 -16.67 -4.45 4.88
N PHE A 65 -16.89 -4.75 6.16
CA PHE A 65 -17.31 -3.76 7.15
C PHE A 65 -16.14 -3.47 8.09
N PHE A 66 -15.93 -2.18 8.34
CA PHE A 66 -14.98 -1.71 9.35
C PHE A 66 -15.72 -1.18 10.57
N PRO A 67 -15.16 -1.27 11.78
CA PRO A 67 -15.76 -0.69 12.96
C PRO A 67 -15.92 0.82 12.78
N MET A 68 -17.04 1.33 13.28
CA MET A 68 -17.25 2.78 13.30
C MET A 68 -16.55 3.35 14.52
N PRO A 69 -15.76 4.41 14.38
CA PRO A 69 -15.14 5.04 15.53
C PRO A 69 -16.22 5.63 16.47
N ASP A 70 -16.00 5.46 17.76
CA ASP A 70 -16.88 5.97 18.83
C ASP A 70 -16.82 7.51 18.99
N THR A 71 -16.25 8.21 18.04
CA THR A 71 -15.98 9.65 18.16
C THR A 71 -17.25 10.48 18.13
N LYS A 72 -17.59 11.02 19.29
CA LYS A 72 -18.65 12.01 19.49
C LYS A 72 -18.42 13.33 18.74
N VAL A 73 -17.27 13.49 18.10
CA VAL A 73 -16.76 14.74 17.51
C VAL A 73 -16.92 14.76 15.98
N LEU A 74 -17.30 13.64 15.36
CA LEU A 74 -17.48 13.62 13.90
C LEU A 74 -18.68 14.49 13.49
N ASP A 75 -18.46 15.32 12.51
CA ASP A 75 -19.51 16.14 11.89
C ASP A 75 -20.71 15.25 11.54
N LYS A 76 -21.87 15.60 12.13
CA LYS A 76 -23.14 14.88 11.91
C LYS A 76 -23.56 14.85 10.42
N SER A 77 -22.93 15.68 9.59
CA SER A 77 -23.14 15.71 8.14
C SER A 77 -22.46 14.55 7.39
N LEU A 78 -21.57 13.78 8.08
CA LEU A 78 -20.87 12.66 7.48
C LEU A 78 -21.72 11.38 7.55
N GLY A 79 -22.00 10.77 6.41
CA GLY A 79 -22.66 9.46 6.32
C GLY A 79 -21.81 8.32 6.88
N SER A 80 -22.42 7.14 7.01
CA SER A 80 -21.77 5.94 7.60
C SER A 80 -20.46 5.56 6.90
N ARG A 81 -20.42 5.60 5.56
CA ARG A 81 -19.21 5.30 4.77
C ARG A 81 -18.07 6.29 5.05
N HIS A 82 -18.39 7.58 5.22
CA HIS A 82 -17.38 8.59 5.57
C HIS A 82 -16.79 8.37 6.96
N ARG A 83 -17.63 8.01 7.93
CA ARG A 83 -17.17 7.72 9.30
C ARG A 83 -16.30 6.48 9.34
N ALA A 84 -16.69 5.42 8.64
CA ALA A 84 -15.86 4.21 8.51
C ALA A 84 -14.52 4.51 7.81
N ALA A 85 -14.54 5.32 6.74
CA ALA A 85 -13.34 5.74 6.03
C ALA A 85 -12.37 6.50 6.96
N LEU A 86 -12.87 7.44 7.73
CA LEU A 86 -12.06 8.22 8.64
C LEU A 86 -11.46 7.33 9.74
N GLY A 87 -12.28 6.49 10.39
CA GLY A 87 -11.82 5.59 11.46
C GLY A 87 -10.69 4.67 11.00
N ILE A 88 -10.88 3.97 9.88
CA ILE A 88 -9.82 3.06 9.40
C ILE A 88 -8.56 3.81 8.94
N SER A 89 -8.68 5.06 8.47
CA SER A 89 -7.53 5.89 8.10
C SER A 89 -6.77 6.45 9.30
N GLU A 90 -7.38 6.51 10.48
CA GLU A 90 -6.72 6.88 11.74
C GLU A 90 -5.89 5.74 12.29
N GLU A 91 -6.37 4.50 12.14
CA GLU A 91 -5.76 3.31 12.73
C GLU A 91 -4.73 2.63 11.81
N THR A 92 -4.74 2.98 10.51
CA THR A 92 -3.89 2.33 9.50
C THR A 92 -3.27 3.35 8.55
N ASP A 93 -2.31 2.90 7.77
CA ASP A 93 -1.72 3.65 6.65
C ASP A 93 -2.50 3.50 5.34
N ALA A 94 -3.71 2.93 5.39
CA ALA A 94 -4.54 2.72 4.23
C ALA A 94 -4.96 4.05 3.60
N VAL A 95 -5.04 4.05 2.28
CA VAL A 95 -5.60 5.14 1.49
C VAL A 95 -7.04 4.81 1.14
N ILE A 96 -7.98 5.71 1.44
CA ILE A 96 -9.39 5.40 1.30
C ILE A 96 -10.08 6.45 0.43
N VAL A 97 -10.84 5.96 -0.54
CA VAL A 97 -11.72 6.76 -1.38
C VAL A 97 -13.16 6.48 -0.98
N VAL A 98 -13.90 7.52 -0.68
CA VAL A 98 -15.33 7.43 -0.35
C VAL A 98 -16.15 8.28 -1.32
N VAL A 99 -17.23 7.73 -1.84
CA VAL A 99 -18.21 8.43 -2.67
C VAL A 99 -19.50 8.57 -1.88
N SER A 100 -19.97 9.80 -1.75
CA SER A 100 -21.23 10.08 -1.07
C SER A 100 -22.43 9.69 -1.95
N GLU A 101 -23.27 8.82 -1.43
CA GLU A 101 -24.51 8.44 -2.09
C GLU A 101 -25.49 9.63 -2.20
N GLU A 102 -25.54 10.49 -1.17
CA GLU A 102 -26.44 11.64 -1.13
C GLU A 102 -25.98 12.76 -2.04
N ARG A 103 -24.69 13.11 -2.00
CA ARG A 103 -24.12 14.28 -2.68
C ARG A 103 -23.46 13.94 -4.01
N GLY A 104 -23.02 12.68 -4.20
CA GLY A 104 -22.19 12.27 -5.34
C GLY A 104 -20.78 12.85 -5.31
N THR A 105 -20.37 13.42 -4.17
CA THR A 105 -19.02 13.98 -3.99
C THR A 105 -18.03 12.89 -3.62
N ILE A 106 -16.77 13.10 -4.04
CA ILE A 106 -15.67 12.17 -3.73
C ILE A 106 -14.89 12.73 -2.54
N GLY A 107 -14.68 11.88 -1.54
CA GLY A 107 -13.78 12.11 -0.42
C GLY A 107 -12.55 11.23 -0.53
N PHE A 108 -11.46 11.73 0.01
CA PHE A 108 -10.16 11.05 0.06
C PHE A 108 -9.66 11.09 1.50
N CYS A 109 -9.45 9.92 2.12
CA CYS A 109 -9.01 9.81 3.51
C CYS A 109 -7.64 9.18 3.58
N PHE A 110 -6.78 9.78 4.40
CA PHE A 110 -5.44 9.29 4.69
C PHE A 110 -4.93 9.87 6.01
N ASN A 111 -4.32 9.06 6.87
CA ASN A 111 -3.80 9.44 8.19
C ASN A 111 -4.82 10.24 9.03
N GLY A 112 -6.05 9.77 9.14
CA GLY A 112 -7.09 10.41 9.94
C GLY A 112 -7.61 11.74 9.38
N ASN A 113 -7.23 12.11 8.16
CA ASN A 113 -7.69 13.34 7.51
C ASN A 113 -8.59 13.00 6.33
N ILE A 114 -9.58 13.86 6.09
CA ILE A 114 -10.47 13.76 4.93
C ILE A 114 -10.40 15.02 4.08
N ILE A 115 -10.17 14.84 2.79
CA ILE A 115 -10.30 15.87 1.77
C ILE A 115 -11.59 15.58 1.03
N SER A 116 -12.58 16.46 1.15
CA SER A 116 -13.90 16.29 0.54
C SER A 116 -14.05 17.09 -0.75
N ASN A 117 -15.09 16.77 -1.51
CA ASN A 117 -15.47 17.48 -2.74
C ASN A 117 -14.42 17.44 -3.86
N LEU A 118 -13.69 16.32 -3.95
CA LEU A 118 -12.77 16.09 -5.06
C LEU A 118 -13.56 15.78 -6.34
N ASP A 119 -13.04 16.24 -7.47
CA ASP A 119 -13.41 15.76 -8.79
C ASP A 119 -12.49 14.59 -9.21
N GLY A 120 -12.81 13.95 -10.33
CA GLY A 120 -12.03 12.81 -10.81
C GLY A 120 -10.58 13.15 -11.15
N ALA A 121 -10.30 14.37 -11.61
CA ALA A 121 -8.94 14.81 -11.95
C ALA A 121 -8.09 15.01 -10.67
N SER A 122 -8.66 15.68 -9.67
CA SER A 122 -8.03 15.89 -8.37
C SER A 122 -7.81 14.58 -7.62
N LEU A 123 -8.78 13.65 -7.65
CA LEU A 123 -8.61 12.31 -7.10
C LEU A 123 -7.46 11.56 -7.77
N LYS A 124 -7.40 11.60 -9.10
CA LYS A 124 -6.31 10.97 -9.85
C LYS A 124 -4.95 11.53 -9.45
N GLN A 125 -4.83 12.85 -9.31
CA GLN A 125 -3.59 13.49 -8.87
C GLN A 125 -3.20 13.08 -7.44
N ALA A 126 -4.15 13.02 -6.51
CA ALA A 126 -3.92 12.58 -5.15
C ALA A 126 -3.42 11.12 -5.09
N LEU A 127 -4.07 10.22 -5.82
CA LEU A 127 -3.67 8.82 -5.90
C LEU A 127 -2.28 8.65 -6.54
N VAL A 128 -2.00 9.33 -7.65
CA VAL A 128 -0.69 9.28 -8.32
C VAL A 128 0.40 9.85 -7.40
N GLY A 129 0.11 10.93 -6.66
CA GLY A 129 1.04 11.52 -5.71
C GLY A 129 1.43 10.54 -4.60
N LEU A 130 0.47 9.87 -3.99
CA LEU A 130 0.70 8.93 -2.90
C LEU A 130 1.38 7.63 -3.38
N PHE A 131 0.82 6.96 -4.37
CA PHE A 131 1.39 5.71 -4.88
C PHE A 131 2.72 5.92 -5.60
N GLY A 132 2.91 7.06 -6.26
CA GLY A 132 4.18 7.43 -6.88
C GLY A 132 5.30 7.67 -5.87
N GLN A 133 5.00 8.24 -4.72
CA GLN A 133 5.97 8.43 -3.63
C GLN A 133 6.31 7.10 -2.95
N ASN A 134 5.33 6.27 -2.67
CA ASN A 134 5.52 4.95 -2.08
C ASN A 134 6.34 4.02 -2.99
N ALA A 135 6.09 4.04 -4.30
CA ALA A 135 6.89 3.30 -5.28
C ALA A 135 8.37 3.73 -5.27
N ARG A 136 8.65 5.03 -5.15
CA ARG A 136 10.03 5.57 -5.05
C ARG A 136 10.69 5.22 -3.72
N ALA A 137 9.96 5.26 -2.61
CA ALA A 137 10.45 4.90 -1.29
C ALA A 137 10.80 3.40 -1.22
N ASN A 138 9.93 2.54 -1.75
CA ASN A 138 10.15 1.09 -1.82
C ASN A 138 11.29 0.72 -2.78
N ALA A 139 11.44 1.42 -3.91
CA ALA A 139 12.56 1.22 -4.82
C ALA A 139 13.91 1.56 -4.15
N LYS A 140 13.97 2.61 -3.29
CA LYS A 140 15.16 2.95 -2.50
C LYS A 140 15.47 1.92 -1.43
N LYS A 141 14.48 1.32 -0.77
CA LYS A 141 14.68 0.24 0.22
C LYS A 141 15.16 -1.06 -0.43
N LYS A 142 14.82 -1.31 -1.69
CA LYS A 142 15.13 -2.55 -2.42
C LYS A 142 16.40 -2.46 -3.27
N ALA A 143 17.06 -1.31 -3.32
CA ALA A 143 18.35 -1.17 -4.02
C ALA A 143 19.42 -2.00 -3.28
N PRO A 144 20.11 -2.96 -3.93
CA PRO A 144 21.16 -3.71 -3.28
C PRO A 144 22.28 -2.74 -2.87
N ALA A 145 22.78 -2.91 -1.64
CA ALA A 145 23.96 -2.20 -1.18
C ALA A 145 25.07 -2.39 -2.23
N ARG A 146 25.61 -1.30 -2.74
CA ARG A 146 26.76 -1.34 -3.65
C ARG A 146 27.84 -2.20 -3.00
N PRO A 147 28.38 -3.23 -3.67
CA PRO A 147 29.52 -3.97 -3.15
C PRO A 147 30.66 -2.97 -2.94
N GLY A 148 31.18 -2.99 -1.72
CA GLY A 148 32.22 -2.07 -1.27
C GLY A 148 33.36 -1.97 -2.27
N ALA A 149 33.87 -0.77 -2.45
CA ALA A 149 35.06 -0.47 -3.20
C ALA A 149 36.18 -1.43 -2.78
N ARG A 150 36.72 -2.15 -3.75
CA ARG A 150 37.92 -2.97 -3.56
C ARG A 150 39.00 -2.07 -3.00
N THR A 151 39.41 -2.34 -1.78
CA THR A 151 40.60 -1.78 -1.19
C THR A 151 41.78 -2.18 -2.07
N SER A 152 42.40 -1.21 -2.71
CA SER A 152 43.63 -1.40 -3.45
C SER A 152 44.74 -1.88 -2.48
N LEU A 153 45.23 -3.09 -2.74
CA LEU A 153 46.45 -3.60 -2.09
C LEU A 153 47.64 -2.70 -2.49
N PRO A 154 48.54 -2.36 -1.57
CA PRO A 154 49.77 -1.67 -1.90
C PRO A 154 50.73 -2.62 -2.65
N PRO A 155 51.60 -2.09 -3.55
CA PRO A 155 52.57 -2.90 -4.28
C PRO A 155 53.65 -3.41 -3.33
N SER A 156 53.83 -4.72 -3.25
CA SER A 156 54.95 -5.36 -2.57
C SER A 156 56.25 -5.23 -3.43
N GLY A 157 57.01 -4.21 -3.13
CA GLY A 157 58.43 -4.19 -3.54
C GLY A 157 59.28 -4.89 -2.48
N GLY A 158 60.00 -5.88 -2.86
CA GLY A 158 60.91 -6.59 -1.95
C GLY A 158 61.55 -7.77 -2.61
N ARG A 159 62.52 -7.53 -3.45
CA ARG A 159 63.41 -8.54 -4.04
C ARG A 159 64.33 -9.04 -2.93
N ALA A 160 64.11 -10.26 -2.41
CA ALA A 160 65.09 -10.96 -1.56
C ALA A 160 65.86 -11.99 -2.40
N SER A 161 67.16 -11.82 -2.45
CA SER A 161 68.13 -12.67 -3.10
C SER A 161 68.27 -14.03 -2.37
N LEU A 162 68.30 -15.07 -3.15
CA LEU A 162 68.55 -16.47 -2.70
C LEU A 162 70.08 -16.64 -2.40
N PRO A 163 70.46 -17.38 -1.34
CA PRO A 163 71.83 -17.84 -1.14
C PRO A 163 72.13 -19.06 -1.99
N PRO A 164 73.41 -19.32 -2.31
CA PRO A 164 73.85 -20.40 -3.18
C PRO A 164 73.82 -21.77 -2.45
N PRO A 165 73.72 -22.88 -3.21
CA PRO A 165 73.64 -24.22 -2.64
C PRO A 165 75.01 -24.69 -2.09
N SER A 166 75.00 -25.26 -0.89
CA SER A 166 76.14 -25.89 -0.28
C SER A 166 76.31 -27.39 -0.80
N SER A 167 77.50 -27.70 -1.21
CA SER A 167 77.96 -29.02 -1.69
C SER A 167 77.98 -30.08 -0.59
N THR A 168 77.40 -31.20 -0.90
CA THR A 168 77.48 -32.44 -0.07
C THR A 168 78.70 -33.23 -0.46
N PRO A 169 79.50 -33.80 0.45
CA PRO A 169 80.43 -34.88 0.13
C PRO A 169 79.76 -36.22 0.40
N ALA A 170 80.10 -37.18 -0.47
CA ALA A 170 79.64 -38.59 -0.42
C ALA A 170 80.43 -39.39 0.63
N PRO A 171 79.86 -40.51 1.14
CA PRO A 171 80.49 -41.38 2.08
C PRO A 171 81.31 -42.55 1.43
N SER A 172 82.26 -42.97 2.17
CA SER A 172 82.96 -44.27 1.98
C SER A 172 82.15 -45.41 2.54
#